data_54def722dd4144620310eaa04185fa77
#
_entry.id   54def722dd4144620310eaa04185fa77
#
_cell.length_a   1.000
_cell.length_b   1.000
_cell.length_c   1.000
_cell.angle_alpha   90.00
_cell.angle_beta   90.00
_cell.angle_gamma   90.00
#
_symmetry.space_group_name_H-M   'P 1'
#
loop_
_entity.id
_entity.type
_entity.pdbx_description
1 polymer ?
#
loop_
_entity_poly.entity_id
_entity_poly.type
_entity_poly.pdbx_seq_one_letter_code
_entity_poly.pdbx_strand_id
1 'polypeptide(L)' 'MTLTQMQDYLIDYNIATEQEISLVTSINGYNEDAMLDILYVRTGLHSFEQLIEEEQ' A
#
# COMPACT_ATOMS: atom_id res chain seq x y z
N MET A 1 1.06 -2.03 12.35
CA MET A 1 1.50 -1.05 11.33
C MET A 1 0.43 0.02 11.16
N THR A 2 0.83 1.27 11.11
CA THR A 2 -0.11 2.39 10.94
C THR A 2 -0.39 2.64 9.45
N LEU A 3 -1.45 3.39 9.16
CA LEU A 3 -1.76 3.76 7.77
C LEU A 3 -0.62 4.57 7.15
N THR A 4 -0.01 5.45 7.92
CA THR A 4 1.12 6.24 7.45
C THR A 4 2.30 5.33 7.07
N GLN A 5 2.58 4.33 7.88
CA GLN A 5 3.64 3.37 7.58
C GLN A 5 3.33 2.56 6.31
N MET A 6 2.10 2.13 6.13
CA MET A 6 1.67 1.43 4.92
C MET A 6 1.88 2.29 3.69
N GLN A 7 1.47 3.54 3.77
CA GLN A 7 1.65 4.50 2.68
C GLN A 7 3.13 4.70 2.36
N ASP A 8 3.97 4.84 3.39
CA ASP A 8 5.41 5.00 3.22
C ASP A 8 6.03 3.80 2.51
N TYR A 9 5.62 2.58 2.88
CA TYR A 9 6.11 1.37 2.21
C TYR A 9 5.73 1.36 0.73
N LEU A 10 4.49 1.72 0.42
CA LEU A 10 4.04 1.75 -0.97
C LEU A 10 4.87 2.72 -1.81
N ILE A 11 5.21 3.85 -1.25
CA ILE A 11 6.00 4.88 -1.95
C ILE A 11 7.47 4.47 -2.02
N ASP A 12 8.04 4.04 -0.91
CA ASP A 12 9.46 3.67 -0.82
C ASP A 12 9.84 2.52 -1.75
N TYR A 13 8.93 1.57 -1.91
CA TYR A 13 9.17 0.39 -2.74
C TYR A 13 8.72 0.60 -4.19
N ASN A 14 8.32 1.82 -4.54
CA ASN A 14 7.82 2.18 -5.86
C ASN A 14 6.61 1.35 -6.29
N ILE A 15 5.82 0.92 -5.34
CA ILE A 15 4.60 0.16 -5.61
C ILE A 15 3.50 1.10 -6.09
N ALA A 16 3.42 2.29 -5.50
CA ALA A 16 2.42 3.30 -5.84
C ALA A 16 2.98 4.69 -5.64
N THR A 17 2.38 5.67 -6.32
CA THR A 17 2.73 7.07 -6.15
C THR A 17 1.75 7.72 -5.16
N GLU A 18 2.14 8.91 -4.66
CA GLU A 18 1.25 9.68 -3.79
C GLU A 18 -0.07 10.01 -4.48
N GLN A 19 -0.03 10.32 -5.77
CA GLN A 19 -1.22 10.60 -6.56
C GLN A 19 -2.14 9.40 -6.63
N GLU A 20 -1.58 8.22 -6.83
CA GLU A 20 -2.33 6.98 -6.91
C GLU A 20 -3.01 6.66 -5.58
N ILE A 21 -2.26 6.80 -4.49
CA ILE A 21 -2.79 6.58 -3.15
C ILE A 21 -3.91 7.58 -2.84
N SER A 22 -3.70 8.85 -3.19
CA SER A 22 -4.70 9.89 -3.01
C SER A 22 -5.98 9.59 -3.78
N LEU A 23 -5.86 9.13 -5.01
CA LEU A 23 -7.01 8.79 -5.84
C LEU A 23 -7.80 7.62 -5.24
N VAL A 24 -7.11 6.56 -4.85
CA VAL A 24 -7.76 5.37 -4.29
C VAL A 24 -8.43 5.70 -2.96
N THR A 25 -7.77 6.46 -2.08
CA THR A 25 -8.34 6.83 -0.79
C THR A 25 -9.48 7.84 -0.94
N SER A 26 -9.48 8.63 -1.99
CA SER A 26 -10.57 9.53 -2.31
C SER A 26 -11.85 8.78 -2.66
N ILE A 27 -11.71 7.62 -3.31
CA ILE A 27 -12.85 6.81 -3.75
C ILE A 27 -13.29 5.85 -2.64
N ASN A 28 -12.33 5.16 -2.02
CA ASN A 28 -12.60 4.06 -1.07
C ASN A 28 -12.47 4.46 0.40
N GLY A 29 -11.94 5.64 0.67
CA GLY A 29 -11.66 6.09 2.02
C GLY A 29 -10.21 5.81 2.43
N TYR A 30 -9.74 6.58 3.40
CA TYR A 30 -8.37 6.44 3.91
C TYR A 30 -8.36 5.39 5.02
N ASN A 31 -8.16 4.14 4.65
CA ASN A 31 -8.19 3.03 5.59
C ASN A 31 -7.24 1.91 5.16
N GLU A 32 -7.09 0.92 6.03
CA GLU A 32 -6.18 -0.20 5.80
C GLU A 32 -6.56 -1.01 4.56
N ASP A 33 -7.85 -1.23 4.36
CA ASP A 33 -8.32 -2.00 3.20
C ASP A 33 -7.91 -1.36 1.88
N ALA A 34 -7.96 -0.03 1.79
CA ALA A 34 -7.53 0.69 0.59
C ALA A 34 -6.04 0.49 0.33
N MET A 35 -5.23 0.51 1.39
CA MET A 35 -3.79 0.29 1.26
C MET A 35 -3.48 -1.14 0.82
N LEU A 36 -4.18 -2.12 1.38
CA LEU A 36 -4.01 -3.52 1.00
C LEU A 36 -4.45 -3.79 -0.43
N ASP A 37 -5.50 -3.12 -0.88
CA ASP A 37 -5.95 -3.21 -2.26
C ASP A 37 -4.87 -2.75 -3.23
N ILE A 38 -4.25 -1.62 -2.95
CA ILE A 38 -3.17 -1.09 -3.77
C ILE A 38 -2.01 -2.08 -3.82
N LEU A 39 -1.64 -2.60 -2.67
CA LEU A 39 -0.55 -3.57 -2.57
C LEU A 39 -0.85 -4.81 -3.40
N TYR A 40 -2.04 -5.37 -3.26
CA TYR A 40 -2.43 -6.58 -3.98
C TYR A 40 -2.45 -6.37 -5.49
N VAL A 41 -3.04 -5.29 -5.94
CA VAL A 41 -3.15 -4.99 -7.38
C VAL A 41 -1.78 -4.83 -8.02
N ARG A 42 -0.82 -4.28 -7.29
CA ARG A 42 0.50 -3.98 -7.82
C ARG A 42 1.51 -5.12 -7.66
N THR A 43 1.40 -5.90 -6.59
CA THR A 43 2.40 -6.92 -6.27
C THR A 43 1.84 -8.33 -6.17
N GLY A 44 0.52 -8.48 -5.99
CA GLY A 44 -0.09 -9.77 -5.72
C GLY A 44 0.03 -10.21 -4.27
N LEU A 45 0.66 -9.42 -3.43
CA LEU A 45 0.83 -9.75 -2.02
C LEU A 45 -0.40 -9.36 -1.22
N HIS A 46 -0.72 -10.15 -0.21
CA HIS A 46 -1.92 -9.94 0.61
C HIS A 46 -1.67 -9.12 1.87
N SER A 47 -0.40 -8.90 2.23
CA SER A 47 -0.06 -8.14 3.43
C SER A 47 1.28 -7.46 3.28
N PHE A 48 1.47 -6.40 4.06
CA PHE A 48 2.77 -5.71 4.09
C PHE A 48 3.84 -6.55 4.75
N GLU A 49 3.45 -7.47 5.62
CA GLU A 49 4.38 -8.41 6.23
C GLU A 49 5.03 -9.29 5.17
N GLN A 50 4.27 -9.74 4.19
CA GLN A 50 4.82 -10.52 3.08
C GLN A 50 5.81 -9.70 2.28
N LEU A 51 5.51 -8.43 2.05
CA LEU A 51 6.40 -7.52 1.33
C LEU A 51 7.74 -7.38 2.04
N ILE A 52 7.69 -7.17 3.35
CA ILE A 52 8.89 -7.00 4.17
C ILE A 52 9.72 -8.29 4.17
N GLU A 53 9.08 -9.44 4.29
CA GLU A 53 9.76 -10.73 4.30
C GLU A 53 10.47 -11.01 2.97
N GLU A 54 9.83 -10.70 1.86
CA GLU A 54 10.40 -10.94 0.55
C GLU A 54 11.62 -10.06 0.26
N GLU A 55 11.65 -8.85 0.84
CA GLU A 55 12.76 -7.93 0.66
C GLU A 55 13.98 -8.29 1.51
N GLN A 56 13.83 -9.13 2.48
CA GLN A 56 14.93 -9.63 3.29
C GLN A 56 15.52 -10.90 2.66
#